data_83ed9fbe587baf6e2e37a20b65404e8c
#
_entry.id   83ed9fbe587baf6e2e37a20b65404e8c
#
_cell.length_a   1.000
_cell.length_b   1.000
_cell.length_c   1.000
_cell.angle_alpha   90.00
_cell.angle_beta   90.00
_cell.angle_gamma   90.00
#
_symmetry.space_group_name_H-M   'P 1'
#
loop_
_entity.id
_entity.type
_entity.pdbx_description
1 polymer ?
#
loop_
_entity_poly.entity_id
_entity_poly.type
_entity_poly.pdbx_seq_one_letter_code
_entity_poly.pdbx_strand_id
1 'polypeptide(L)'
;MTGTGLVMAGAMTDRLEALQLAGPTPNSATISIDLGKTAGLLPHFWERCSGSDRTVVGLREQWRKDLIRAKRDAGIRSVRCHGLFDDEMGIASQGAGNYNFIYVDQIYDFMMDHGVRPFVELSFMPEAFASSANRIFFYKGNVSPPRRWQDWHDMVQAFTRHCVQRYGVREVAEWKFEVWNEPNIGFWAGTQEDYFELYRQSAAAVKSVDRNLQVGGPATAQLAWIPDLIHFCATQSLPIDFVSTHVYPSDPQANIFGKDNLYPYEQVIPRGLELVRHQIQSSAMPELPLWITEWSSANPAFIADTIKNCVGLAEAMSYWTFDNDFEEQGVPRGIFNGGFGMVGQWGIARPALHAFSFLHKMGQTLLSTSVGPALATRRSDGSAAVLVWNLIPEQQGGRFANGNPFAAGAGTSSSSGADLSVTLKFVGADPGKQLRVSQVNNKVGTATPQWKAMGAPEYPLPDQIAELRSAAELPEPEIHQLAPGEPSEFSITLPPNGIALLELAR
;
A
#
# COMPACT_ATOMS: atom_id res chain seq x y z
N MET A 1 27.40 21.85 -11.73
CA MET A 1 26.49 20.69 -11.54
C MET A 1 25.16 21.05 -12.15
N THR A 2 25.05 20.88 -13.45
CA THR A 2 23.87 21.23 -14.26
C THR A 2 23.71 20.09 -15.25
N GLY A 3 22.70 19.26 -15.10
CA GLY A 3 22.46 18.21 -16.09
C GLY A 3 21.33 17.23 -15.82
N THR A 4 20.73 17.20 -14.65
CA THR A 4 19.68 16.21 -14.31
C THR A 4 18.24 16.75 -14.36
N GLY A 5 18.04 18.08 -14.35
CA GLY A 5 16.70 18.67 -14.38
C GLY A 5 15.99 18.65 -15.74
N LEU A 6 16.75 18.62 -16.84
CA LEU A 6 16.17 18.73 -18.19
C LEU A 6 15.62 17.40 -18.74
N VAL A 7 16.19 16.27 -18.26
CA VAL A 7 15.76 14.93 -18.71
C VAL A 7 14.43 14.51 -18.07
N MET A 8 14.13 15.01 -16.88
CA MET A 8 12.87 14.68 -16.17
C MET A 8 11.67 15.46 -16.70
N ALA A 9 11.86 16.68 -17.18
CA ALA A 9 10.77 17.49 -17.77
C ALA A 9 10.33 16.95 -19.13
N GLY A 10 11.24 16.42 -19.95
CA GLY A 10 10.89 15.79 -21.23
C GLY A 10 10.12 14.47 -21.07
N ALA A 11 10.48 13.67 -20.06
CA ALA A 11 9.77 12.42 -19.74
C ALA A 11 8.34 12.66 -19.18
N MET A 12 8.09 13.82 -18.58
CA MET A 12 6.76 14.19 -18.06
C MET A 12 5.81 14.63 -19.19
N THR A 13 6.28 15.36 -20.20
CA THR A 13 5.48 15.79 -21.34
C THR A 13 5.08 14.62 -22.23
N ASP A 14 5.98 13.68 -22.49
CA ASP A 14 5.68 12.46 -23.26
C ASP A 14 4.72 11.51 -22.50
N ARG A 15 4.72 11.52 -21.15
CA ARG A 15 3.77 10.77 -20.33
C ARG A 15 2.35 11.35 -20.35
N LEU A 16 2.22 12.66 -20.43
CA LEU A 16 0.91 13.35 -20.49
C LEU A 16 0.15 13.05 -21.80
N GLU A 17 0.86 12.87 -22.91
CA GLU A 17 0.23 12.51 -24.20
C GLU A 17 -0.13 11.01 -24.27
N ALA A 18 0.61 10.12 -23.60
CA ALA A 18 0.35 8.67 -23.65
C ALA A 18 -0.85 8.21 -22.78
N LEU A 19 -1.38 9.07 -21.91
CA LEU A 19 -2.54 8.79 -21.04
C LEU A 19 -3.86 9.32 -21.60
N GLN A 20 -3.91 9.69 -22.90
CA GLN A 20 -5.16 10.11 -23.53
C GLN A 20 -6.12 8.91 -23.68
N LEU A 21 -7.28 9.07 -23.01
CA LEU A 21 -8.57 8.39 -23.23
C LEU A 21 -8.47 6.90 -23.63
N ALA A 22 -8.62 6.02 -22.65
CA ALA A 22 -8.91 4.62 -22.90
C ALA A 22 -10.24 4.50 -23.67
N GLY A 23 -10.15 4.28 -24.96
CA GLY A 23 -11.24 3.70 -25.73
C GLY A 23 -11.60 2.31 -25.19
N PRO A 24 -12.68 1.66 -25.63
CA PRO A 24 -13.02 0.32 -25.20
C PRO A 24 -11.79 -0.57 -25.34
N THR A 25 -11.42 -1.28 -24.25
CA THR A 25 -10.25 -2.16 -24.22
C THR A 25 -10.33 -3.13 -25.41
N PRO A 26 -9.38 -3.13 -26.33
CA PRO A 26 -9.43 -4.04 -27.46
C PRO A 26 -9.38 -5.47 -26.94
N ASN A 27 -10.15 -6.40 -27.54
CA ASN A 27 -10.16 -7.81 -27.14
C ASN A 27 -8.80 -8.52 -27.39
N SER A 28 -7.82 -7.80 -27.93
CA SER A 28 -6.46 -8.30 -28.15
C SER A 28 -5.42 -7.19 -28.00
N ALA A 29 -4.25 -7.53 -27.45
CA ALA A 29 -3.09 -6.66 -27.37
C ALA A 29 -1.83 -7.41 -27.84
N THR A 30 -0.98 -6.71 -28.61
CA THR A 30 0.35 -7.21 -28.93
C THR A 30 1.38 -6.34 -28.23
N ILE A 31 2.23 -6.95 -27.41
CA ILE A 31 3.22 -6.26 -26.60
C ILE A 31 4.61 -6.76 -26.94
N SER A 32 5.46 -5.87 -27.41
CA SER A 32 6.86 -6.17 -27.70
C SER A 32 7.70 -5.88 -26.45
N ILE A 33 8.59 -6.82 -26.10
CA ILE A 33 9.49 -6.74 -24.95
C ILE A 33 10.91 -6.93 -25.49
N ASP A 34 11.73 -5.88 -25.37
CA ASP A 34 13.13 -5.95 -25.79
C ASP A 34 14.00 -6.41 -24.60
N LEU A 35 14.41 -7.68 -24.64
CA LEU A 35 15.26 -8.27 -23.61
C LEU A 35 16.68 -7.68 -23.59
N GLY A 36 17.12 -7.00 -24.66
CA GLY A 36 18.43 -6.33 -24.74
C GLY A 36 18.42 -4.92 -24.19
N LYS A 37 17.24 -4.27 -24.10
CA LYS A 37 17.13 -2.83 -23.82
C LYS A 37 16.48 -2.54 -22.45
N THR A 38 17.22 -1.84 -21.61
CA THR A 38 16.72 -1.36 -20.30
C THR A 38 15.98 -0.03 -20.43
N ALA A 39 14.97 0.18 -19.56
CA ALA A 39 14.15 1.40 -19.52
C ALA A 39 14.25 2.13 -18.17
N GLY A 40 15.12 1.70 -17.26
CA GLY A 40 15.32 2.33 -15.96
C GLY A 40 15.33 1.32 -14.81
N LEU A 41 15.16 1.82 -13.60
CA LEU A 41 15.05 1.02 -12.39
C LEU A 41 13.59 0.87 -11.99
N LEU A 42 13.27 -0.30 -11.44
CA LEU A 42 12.02 -0.56 -10.73
C LEU A 42 12.33 -0.72 -9.25
N PRO A 43 12.31 0.35 -8.45
CA PRO A 43 12.39 0.19 -7.02
C PRO A 43 11.12 -0.51 -6.54
N HIS A 44 11.25 -1.49 -5.64
CA HIS A 44 10.09 -2.20 -5.09
C HIS A 44 9.45 -1.34 -3.99
N PHE A 45 8.94 -0.17 -4.37
CA PHE A 45 8.40 0.84 -3.45
C PHE A 45 7.13 0.38 -2.72
N TRP A 46 6.41 -0.60 -3.25
CA TRP A 46 5.26 -1.24 -2.62
C TRP A 46 5.62 -2.20 -1.48
N GLU A 47 6.89 -2.66 -1.41
CA GLU A 47 7.37 -3.52 -0.32
C GLU A 47 7.77 -2.73 0.91
N ARG A 48 8.02 -1.43 0.79
CA ARG A 48 8.59 -0.63 1.86
C ARG A 48 7.70 -0.54 3.08
N CYS A 49 6.37 -0.55 2.88
CA CYS A 49 5.40 -0.53 3.96
C CYS A 49 4.11 -1.22 3.55
N SER A 50 3.39 -1.78 4.51
CA SER A 50 1.99 -2.17 4.41
C SER A 50 1.24 -1.75 5.67
N GLY A 51 -0.04 -1.46 5.54
CA GLY A 51 -0.90 -1.14 6.67
C GLY A 51 -1.39 -2.38 7.40
N SER A 52 -1.84 -2.17 8.63
CA SER A 52 -2.66 -3.08 9.42
C SER A 52 -3.65 -2.24 10.22
N ASP A 53 -4.64 -2.87 10.87
CA ASP A 53 -5.61 -2.17 11.71
C ASP A 53 -4.89 -1.41 12.87
N ARG A 54 -5.13 -1.74 14.10
CA ARG A 54 -4.49 -1.08 15.25
C ARG A 54 -3.37 -1.91 15.87
N THR A 55 -2.49 -1.27 16.57
CA THR A 55 -1.23 -1.87 17.07
C THR A 55 -1.45 -3.09 17.96
N VAL A 56 -2.47 -3.08 18.83
CA VAL A 56 -2.72 -4.19 19.78
C VAL A 56 -3.05 -5.52 19.10
N VAL A 57 -3.56 -5.53 17.87
CA VAL A 57 -3.81 -6.78 17.13
C VAL A 57 -2.52 -7.56 16.85
N GLY A 58 -1.36 -6.89 16.87
CA GLY A 58 -0.04 -7.52 16.78
C GLY A 58 0.30 -8.50 17.92
N LEU A 59 -0.50 -8.52 18.98
CA LEU A 59 -0.42 -9.53 20.03
C LEU A 59 -1.13 -10.84 19.65
N ARG A 60 -1.97 -10.84 18.60
CA ARG A 60 -2.73 -12.01 18.16
C ARG A 60 -1.87 -12.98 17.37
N GLU A 61 -2.07 -14.27 17.61
CA GLU A 61 -1.35 -15.33 16.90
C GLU A 61 -1.63 -15.31 15.38
N GLN A 62 -2.90 -15.06 14.96
CA GLN A 62 -3.24 -15.04 13.55
C GLN A 62 -2.55 -13.88 12.82
N TRP A 63 -2.57 -12.68 13.39
CA TRP A 63 -1.87 -11.52 12.84
C TRP A 63 -0.37 -11.81 12.62
N ARG A 64 0.26 -12.46 13.60
CA ARG A 64 1.68 -12.85 13.52
C ARG A 64 1.96 -13.84 12.39
N LYS A 65 1.09 -14.84 12.21
CA LYS A 65 1.17 -15.80 11.10
C LYS A 65 0.99 -15.11 9.76
N ASP A 66 0.03 -14.19 9.67
CA ASP A 66 -0.27 -13.46 8.44
C ASP A 66 0.87 -12.49 8.08
N LEU A 67 1.52 -11.85 9.05
CA LEU A 67 2.70 -11.03 8.83
C LEU A 67 3.87 -11.83 8.25
N ILE A 68 4.18 -13.01 8.85
CA ILE A 68 5.22 -13.89 8.33
C ILE A 68 4.92 -14.29 6.88
N ARG A 69 3.67 -14.60 6.59
CA ARG A 69 3.22 -14.94 5.24
C ARG A 69 3.37 -13.77 4.27
N ALA A 70 2.86 -12.61 4.63
CA ALA A 70 2.93 -11.40 3.80
C ALA A 70 4.39 -10.97 3.57
N LYS A 71 5.25 -11.08 4.59
CA LYS A 71 6.70 -10.88 4.45
C LYS A 71 7.32 -11.82 3.43
N ARG A 72 7.03 -13.12 3.52
CA ARG A 72 7.58 -14.14 2.62
C ARG A 72 7.08 -13.97 1.19
N ASP A 73 5.76 -13.75 1.01
CA ASP A 73 5.11 -13.83 -0.29
C ASP A 73 5.09 -12.47 -1.01
N ALA A 74 4.93 -11.36 -0.29
CA ALA A 74 4.83 -10.01 -0.84
C ALA A 74 6.04 -9.10 -0.52
N GLY A 75 7.02 -9.58 0.24
CA GLY A 75 8.26 -8.86 0.49
C GLY A 75 8.16 -7.67 1.44
N ILE A 76 7.10 -7.55 2.25
CA ILE A 76 6.83 -6.41 3.15
C ILE A 76 8.01 -6.15 4.07
N ARG A 77 8.43 -4.88 4.19
CA ARG A 77 9.60 -4.46 4.97
C ARG A 77 9.26 -3.67 6.22
N SER A 78 8.13 -3.00 6.27
CA SER A 78 7.60 -2.37 7.48
C SER A 78 6.09 -2.45 7.55
N VAL A 79 5.54 -2.26 8.76
CA VAL A 79 4.09 -2.26 9.00
C VAL A 79 3.71 -1.00 9.76
N ARG A 80 2.65 -0.33 9.28
CA ARG A 80 1.98 0.80 9.87
C ARG A 80 0.68 0.36 10.51
N CYS A 81 0.49 0.71 11.79
CA CYS A 81 -0.72 0.41 12.54
C CYS A 81 -1.26 1.68 13.21
N HIS A 82 -2.58 1.81 13.28
CA HIS A 82 -3.21 2.85 14.10
C HIS A 82 -3.03 2.63 15.60
N GLY A 83 -3.36 3.63 16.38
CA GLY A 83 -3.65 3.50 17.81
C GLY A 83 -2.50 2.97 18.66
N LEU A 84 -1.26 3.35 18.35
CA LEU A 84 -0.10 3.01 19.18
C LEU A 84 -0.28 3.47 20.64
N PHE A 85 -0.93 4.64 20.83
CA PHE A 85 -1.15 5.22 22.14
C PHE A 85 -2.59 5.02 22.67
N ASP A 86 -3.40 4.21 22.01
CA ASP A 86 -4.72 3.82 22.51
C ASP A 86 -4.61 3.18 23.89
N ASP A 87 -5.65 3.37 24.70
CA ASP A 87 -5.65 2.87 26.08
C ASP A 87 -5.48 1.35 26.19
N GLU A 88 -5.89 0.58 25.19
CA GLU A 88 -5.70 -0.87 25.14
C GLU A 88 -4.22 -1.28 25.01
N MET A 89 -3.34 -0.40 24.52
CA MET A 89 -1.88 -0.59 24.53
C MET A 89 -1.27 -0.34 25.92
N GLY A 90 -1.99 0.32 26.81
CA GLY A 90 -1.60 0.53 28.20
C GLY A 90 -0.42 1.49 28.40
N ILE A 91 0.03 2.20 27.37
CA ILE A 91 1.24 3.05 27.46
C ILE A 91 1.07 4.16 28.50
N ALA A 92 -0.02 4.89 28.48
CA ALA A 92 -0.28 6.04 29.37
C ALA A 92 -1.35 5.77 30.42
N SER A 93 -1.69 4.52 30.71
CA SER A 93 -2.77 4.13 31.63
C SER A 93 -2.62 4.66 33.06
N GLN A 94 -1.39 4.97 33.46
CA GLN A 94 -1.09 5.55 34.78
C GLN A 94 -0.85 7.07 34.75
N GLY A 95 -1.14 7.71 33.62
CA GLY A 95 -0.96 9.14 33.39
C GLY A 95 0.47 9.55 33.05
N ALA A 96 0.70 10.86 33.00
CA ALA A 96 1.94 11.45 32.55
C ALA A 96 3.15 11.00 33.40
N GLY A 97 4.25 10.66 32.74
CA GLY A 97 5.50 10.27 33.39
C GLY A 97 5.59 8.80 33.81
N ASN A 98 4.49 8.03 33.75
CA ASN A 98 4.44 6.61 34.11
C ASN A 98 4.03 5.79 32.89
N TYR A 99 4.96 5.58 31.97
CA TYR A 99 4.70 4.89 30.70
C TYR A 99 5.05 3.41 30.77
N ASN A 100 4.21 2.58 30.15
CA ASN A 100 4.39 1.13 30.08
C ASN A 100 4.53 0.71 28.61
N PHE A 101 5.66 0.14 28.22
CA PHE A 101 5.94 -0.26 26.84
C PHE A 101 5.90 -1.78 26.61
N ILE A 102 5.38 -2.59 27.57
CA ILE A 102 5.43 -4.05 27.48
C ILE A 102 4.76 -4.62 26.23
N TYR A 103 3.61 -4.05 25.81
CA TYR A 103 2.92 -4.50 24.59
C TYR A 103 3.62 -4.02 23.33
N VAL A 104 4.17 -2.81 23.35
CA VAL A 104 5.04 -2.31 22.27
C VAL A 104 6.21 -3.27 22.06
N ASP A 105 6.91 -3.62 23.14
CA ASP A 105 8.05 -4.52 23.09
C ASP A 105 7.68 -5.88 22.50
N GLN A 106 6.58 -6.48 22.95
CA GLN A 106 6.13 -7.79 22.46
C GLN A 106 5.77 -7.78 20.95
N ILE A 107 5.27 -6.66 20.45
CA ILE A 107 4.90 -6.53 19.05
C ILE A 107 6.13 -6.19 18.20
N TYR A 108 6.92 -5.21 18.63
CA TYR A 108 8.07 -4.74 17.87
C TYR A 108 9.23 -5.74 17.87
N ASP A 109 9.48 -6.44 18.99
CA ASP A 109 10.44 -7.55 19.02
C ASP A 109 10.05 -8.61 18.00
N PHE A 110 8.77 -9.03 17.99
CA PHE A 110 8.29 -10.01 17.02
C PHE A 110 8.50 -9.52 15.57
N MET A 111 8.18 -8.27 15.26
CA MET A 111 8.39 -7.71 13.94
C MET A 111 9.87 -7.71 13.56
N MET A 112 10.73 -7.23 14.45
CA MET A 112 12.18 -7.14 14.24
C MET A 112 12.82 -8.53 14.07
N ASP A 113 12.42 -9.52 14.86
CA ASP A 113 12.89 -10.91 14.76
C ASP A 113 12.56 -11.53 13.39
N HIS A 114 11.52 -11.04 12.72
CA HIS A 114 11.10 -11.49 11.39
C HIS A 114 11.55 -10.54 10.26
N GLY A 115 12.42 -9.57 10.54
CA GLY A 115 12.98 -8.64 9.57
C GLY A 115 11.93 -7.67 8.99
N VAL A 116 10.95 -7.29 9.81
CA VAL A 116 9.94 -6.28 9.51
C VAL A 116 10.09 -5.13 10.51
N ARG A 117 10.20 -3.90 10.01
CA ARG A 117 10.35 -2.71 10.85
C ARG A 117 8.99 -2.11 11.22
N PRO A 118 8.85 -1.48 12.40
CA PRO A 118 7.75 -0.58 12.64
C PRO A 118 7.80 0.63 11.71
N PHE A 119 6.65 0.98 11.12
CA PHE A 119 6.38 2.32 10.63
C PHE A 119 5.47 2.96 11.69
N VAL A 120 6.02 3.87 12.47
CA VAL A 120 5.40 4.35 13.69
C VAL A 120 4.38 5.44 13.38
N GLU A 121 3.10 5.15 13.53
CA GLU A 121 2.04 6.15 13.52
C GLU A 121 1.81 6.62 14.96
N LEU A 122 2.06 7.90 15.22
CA LEU A 122 1.87 8.52 16.54
C LEU A 122 0.38 8.87 16.74
N SER A 123 -0.44 7.87 17.09
CA SER A 123 -1.89 7.96 17.31
C SER A 123 -2.35 6.87 18.30
N PHE A 124 -3.58 6.86 18.82
CA PHE A 124 -4.44 8.00 18.98
C PHE A 124 -4.18 8.67 20.36
N MET A 125 -5.04 9.59 20.81
CA MET A 125 -4.81 10.28 22.06
C MET A 125 -5.20 9.39 23.26
N PRO A 126 -4.30 9.11 24.21
CA PRO A 126 -4.69 8.43 25.44
C PRO A 126 -5.78 9.22 26.19
N GLU A 127 -6.77 8.53 26.75
CA GLU A 127 -7.85 9.18 27.54
C GLU A 127 -7.29 10.04 28.68
N ALA A 128 -6.18 9.62 29.28
CA ALA A 128 -5.51 10.38 30.34
C ALA A 128 -5.09 11.78 29.89
N PHE A 129 -4.85 12.00 28.58
CA PHE A 129 -4.39 13.28 28.04
C PHE A 129 -5.45 14.01 27.23
N ALA A 130 -6.49 13.33 26.76
CA ALA A 130 -7.50 13.85 25.87
C ALA A 130 -8.27 15.05 26.44
N SER A 131 -8.45 16.10 25.63
CA SER A 131 -9.21 17.28 26.02
C SER A 131 -10.73 17.05 26.03
N SER A 132 -11.20 16.03 25.31
CA SER A 132 -12.62 15.67 25.24
C SER A 132 -12.81 14.16 25.04
N ALA A 133 -14.05 13.69 25.03
CA ALA A 133 -14.41 12.29 24.85
C ALA A 133 -14.79 11.95 23.38
N ASN A 134 -14.26 12.70 22.40
CA ASN A 134 -14.49 12.39 20.99
C ASN A 134 -13.70 11.13 20.59
N ARG A 135 -14.42 10.12 20.15
CA ARG A 135 -13.85 8.81 19.82
C ARG A 135 -14.35 8.34 18.48
N ILE A 136 -13.49 7.59 17.80
CA ILE A 136 -13.82 6.91 16.54
C ILE A 136 -13.60 5.42 16.67
N PHE A 137 -14.07 4.70 15.67
CA PHE A 137 -13.94 3.26 15.52
C PHE A 137 -14.61 2.44 16.64
N PHE A 138 -14.76 1.17 16.40
CA PHE A 138 -15.31 0.22 17.38
C PHE A 138 -14.47 0.17 18.67
N TYR A 139 -13.16 0.25 18.54
CA TYR A 139 -12.21 0.21 19.65
C TYR A 139 -12.00 1.56 20.35
N LYS A 140 -12.77 2.58 19.94
CA LYS A 140 -12.91 3.88 20.64
C LYS A 140 -11.62 4.69 20.78
N GLY A 141 -10.79 4.71 19.73
CA GLY A 141 -9.64 5.61 19.68
C GLY A 141 -10.06 7.07 19.91
N ASN A 142 -9.43 7.76 20.86
CA ASN A 142 -9.77 9.16 21.16
C ASN A 142 -9.07 10.09 20.17
N VAL A 143 -9.85 10.96 19.51
CA VAL A 143 -9.37 11.85 18.43
C VAL A 143 -9.29 13.32 18.86
N SER A 144 -9.32 13.60 20.16
CA SER A 144 -9.21 14.97 20.67
C SER A 144 -7.76 15.45 20.74
N PRO A 145 -7.51 16.77 20.63
CA PRO A 145 -6.24 17.35 21.05
C PRO A 145 -5.94 17.03 22.54
N PRO A 146 -4.68 17.05 22.96
CA PRO A 146 -4.36 16.86 24.36
C PRO A 146 -4.78 18.08 25.21
N ARG A 147 -5.09 17.87 26.49
CA ARG A 147 -5.32 18.98 27.43
C ARG A 147 -4.08 19.83 27.63
N ARG A 148 -2.91 19.22 27.58
CA ARG A 148 -1.60 19.87 27.69
C ARG A 148 -0.67 19.28 26.64
N TRP A 149 -0.15 20.10 25.76
CA TRP A 149 0.79 19.70 24.71
C TRP A 149 2.06 19.06 25.27
N GLN A 150 2.48 19.46 26.46
CA GLN A 150 3.65 18.90 27.13
C GLN A 150 3.48 17.41 27.47
N ASP A 151 2.28 16.96 27.86
CA ASP A 151 2.03 15.55 28.18
C ASP A 151 2.19 14.66 26.92
N TRP A 152 1.70 15.16 25.77
CA TRP A 152 1.92 14.52 24.49
C TRP A 152 3.39 14.47 24.10
N HIS A 153 4.09 15.61 24.14
CA HIS A 153 5.51 15.71 23.87
C HIS A 153 6.31 14.72 24.73
N ASP A 154 6.10 14.71 26.03
CA ASP A 154 6.86 13.87 26.95
C ASP A 154 6.61 12.39 26.72
N MET A 155 5.40 11.99 26.37
CA MET A 155 5.05 10.62 26.01
C MET A 155 5.77 10.19 24.72
N VAL A 156 5.68 10.99 23.66
CA VAL A 156 6.36 10.70 22.38
C VAL A 156 7.87 10.63 22.58
N GLN A 157 8.45 11.54 23.39
CA GLN A 157 9.89 11.51 23.71
C GLN A 157 10.27 10.24 24.48
N ALA A 158 9.48 9.88 25.49
CA ALA A 158 9.75 8.67 26.30
C ALA A 158 9.65 7.41 25.46
N PHE A 159 8.63 7.28 24.62
CA PHE A 159 8.49 6.18 23.65
C PHE A 159 9.67 6.11 22.68
N THR A 160 10.03 7.22 22.06
CA THR A 160 11.15 7.29 21.10
C THR A 160 12.47 6.91 21.78
N ARG A 161 12.72 7.41 22.99
CA ARG A 161 13.91 7.07 23.79
C ARG A 161 13.93 5.58 24.14
N HIS A 162 12.79 5.01 24.51
CA HIS A 162 12.66 3.58 24.79
C HIS A 162 13.02 2.73 23.56
N CYS A 163 12.49 3.07 22.39
CA CYS A 163 12.84 2.39 21.13
C CYS A 163 14.35 2.46 20.83
N VAL A 164 14.95 3.66 20.96
CA VAL A 164 16.40 3.84 20.74
C VAL A 164 17.23 3.03 21.75
N GLN A 165 16.82 2.97 23.02
CA GLN A 165 17.49 2.16 24.04
C GLN A 165 17.40 0.67 23.75
N ARG A 166 16.26 0.20 23.25
CA ARG A 166 16.00 -1.23 22.99
C ARG A 166 16.62 -1.73 21.69
N TYR A 167 16.45 -1.00 20.60
CA TYR A 167 16.82 -1.44 19.25
C TYR A 167 18.10 -0.76 18.71
N GLY A 168 18.57 0.26 19.38
CA GLY A 168 19.74 1.04 18.96
C GLY A 168 19.40 2.16 17.97
N VAL A 169 20.11 3.28 18.10
CA VAL A 169 19.85 4.49 17.31
C VAL A 169 19.98 4.26 15.80
N ARG A 170 20.92 3.40 15.36
CA ARG A 170 21.12 3.11 13.92
C ARG A 170 19.92 2.39 13.29
N GLU A 171 19.29 1.48 14.04
CA GLU A 171 18.10 0.79 13.58
C GLU A 171 16.89 1.72 13.57
N VAL A 172 16.67 2.45 14.68
CA VAL A 172 15.51 3.35 14.80
C VAL A 172 15.59 4.54 13.81
N ALA A 173 16.78 4.93 13.37
CA ALA A 173 16.95 5.95 12.32
C ALA A 173 16.45 5.51 10.93
N GLU A 174 16.25 4.20 10.72
CA GLU A 174 15.61 3.67 9.50
C GLU A 174 14.07 3.69 9.57
N TRP A 175 13.50 3.83 10.79
CA TRP A 175 12.06 3.88 10.99
C TRP A 175 11.51 5.25 10.56
N LYS A 176 10.18 5.27 10.34
CA LYS A 176 9.45 6.51 10.08
C LYS A 176 8.52 6.78 11.26
N PHE A 177 8.49 8.02 11.73
CA PHE A 177 7.56 8.50 12.74
C PHE A 177 6.58 9.43 12.02
N GLU A 178 5.39 8.94 11.79
CA GLU A 178 4.28 9.68 11.16
C GLU A 178 3.39 10.27 12.24
N VAL A 179 3.02 11.52 12.07
CA VAL A 179 2.19 12.22 13.06
C VAL A 179 0.72 12.07 12.72
N TRP A 180 0.01 11.26 13.52
CA TRP A 180 -1.44 11.04 13.46
C TRP A 180 -1.92 10.19 12.27
N ASN A 181 -3.28 10.12 12.12
CA ASN A 181 -4.01 9.50 11.03
C ASN A 181 -5.19 10.36 10.60
N GLU A 182 -5.23 10.75 9.32
CA GLU A 182 -6.32 11.45 8.64
C GLU A 182 -6.93 12.64 9.41
N PRO A 183 -6.09 13.60 9.85
CA PRO A 183 -6.57 14.71 10.69
C PRO A 183 -7.48 15.71 9.95
N ASN A 184 -7.58 15.61 8.64
CA ASN A 184 -8.43 16.48 7.81
C ASN A 184 -9.89 16.01 7.70
N ILE A 185 -10.21 14.87 8.29
CA ILE A 185 -11.58 14.33 8.34
C ILE A 185 -11.98 14.03 9.78
N GLY A 186 -13.02 13.26 10.03
CA GLY A 186 -13.58 13.00 11.38
C GLY A 186 -12.63 12.27 12.37
N PHE A 187 -11.38 12.03 12.01
CA PHE A 187 -10.35 11.38 12.85
C PHE A 187 -9.48 12.38 13.61
N TRP A 188 -9.89 13.64 13.66
CA TRP A 188 -9.31 14.69 14.48
C TRP A 188 -10.41 15.68 14.89
N ALA A 189 -10.57 15.89 16.19
CA ALA A 189 -11.59 16.79 16.74
C ALA A 189 -11.06 18.20 17.04
N GLY A 190 -9.82 18.49 16.63
CA GLY A 190 -9.21 19.83 16.67
C GLY A 190 -9.29 20.54 15.32
N THR A 191 -8.71 21.72 15.23
CA THR A 191 -8.52 22.46 13.98
C THR A 191 -7.27 22.00 13.24
N GLN A 192 -7.02 22.54 12.03
CA GLN A 192 -5.76 22.33 11.30
C GLN A 192 -4.58 22.92 12.09
N GLU A 193 -4.75 24.06 12.73
CA GLU A 193 -3.73 24.70 13.58
C GLU A 193 -3.41 23.86 14.81
N ASP A 194 -4.41 23.22 15.43
CA ASP A 194 -4.18 22.25 16.51
C ASP A 194 -3.39 21.03 16.02
N TYR A 195 -3.65 20.56 14.80
CA TYR A 195 -2.86 19.49 14.21
C TYR A 195 -1.41 19.94 13.93
N PHE A 196 -1.20 21.15 13.45
CA PHE A 196 0.15 21.68 13.25
C PHE A 196 0.91 21.84 14.57
N GLU A 197 0.21 22.17 15.66
CA GLU A 197 0.81 22.16 17.00
C GLU A 197 1.15 20.73 17.44
N LEU A 198 0.28 19.74 17.19
CA LEU A 198 0.56 18.32 17.43
C LEU A 198 1.84 17.88 16.67
N TYR A 199 1.93 18.26 15.38
CA TYR A 199 3.11 17.98 14.57
C TYR A 199 4.36 18.59 15.18
N ARG A 200 4.33 19.87 15.57
CA ARG A 200 5.45 20.58 16.22
C ARG A 200 5.93 19.84 17.46
N GLN A 201 5.02 19.47 18.35
CA GLN A 201 5.35 18.77 19.59
C GLN A 201 5.91 17.38 19.33
N SER A 202 5.35 16.64 18.39
CA SER A 202 5.81 15.31 18.00
C SER A 202 7.21 15.36 17.36
N ALA A 203 7.41 16.28 16.41
CA ALA A 203 8.70 16.45 15.74
C ALA A 203 9.80 16.87 16.72
N ALA A 204 9.50 17.80 17.63
CA ALA A 204 10.44 18.23 18.67
C ALA A 204 10.78 17.05 19.60
N ALA A 205 9.79 16.26 20.03
CA ALA A 205 9.97 15.10 20.90
C ALA A 205 10.90 14.05 20.23
N VAL A 206 10.59 13.64 18.99
CA VAL A 206 11.40 12.66 18.25
C VAL A 206 12.82 13.16 18.05
N LYS A 207 12.99 14.38 17.52
CA LYS A 207 14.33 14.96 17.24
C LYS A 207 15.15 15.27 18.50
N SER A 208 14.52 15.44 19.65
CA SER A 208 15.21 15.63 20.93
C SER A 208 15.93 14.36 21.40
N VAL A 209 15.52 13.18 20.94
CA VAL A 209 16.18 11.90 21.24
C VAL A 209 17.39 11.69 20.34
N ASP A 210 17.20 11.85 19.03
CA ASP A 210 18.29 11.89 18.05
C ASP A 210 17.84 12.64 16.79
N ARG A 211 18.69 13.55 16.30
CA ARG A 211 18.40 14.39 15.13
C ARG A 211 18.24 13.62 13.81
N ASN A 212 18.77 12.39 13.73
CA ASN A 212 18.71 11.57 12.52
C ASN A 212 17.44 10.73 12.43
N LEU A 213 16.61 10.69 13.49
CA LEU A 213 15.31 10.02 13.45
C LEU A 213 14.39 10.75 12.46
N GLN A 214 13.58 10.00 11.72
CA GLN A 214 12.80 10.56 10.61
C GLN A 214 11.34 10.79 11.05
N VAL A 215 10.87 12.05 10.98
CA VAL A 215 9.50 12.45 11.31
C VAL A 215 8.83 13.10 10.11
N GLY A 216 7.54 12.82 9.89
CA GLY A 216 6.76 13.35 8.77
C GLY A 216 5.26 13.32 9.00
N GLY A 217 4.53 13.75 7.99
CA GLY A 217 3.07 13.89 7.91
C GLY A 217 2.67 14.55 6.60
N PRO A 218 1.43 15.05 6.46
CA PRO A 218 0.37 15.17 7.46
C PRO A 218 -0.50 13.92 7.63
N ALA A 219 -0.24 12.82 6.93
CA ALA A 219 -1.04 11.61 6.98
C ALA A 219 -2.53 11.83 6.67
N THR A 220 -2.83 12.76 5.78
CA THR A 220 -4.19 13.19 5.49
C THR A 220 -4.88 12.28 4.49
N ALA A 221 -6.19 12.11 4.61
CA ALA A 221 -7.04 11.57 3.57
C ALA A 221 -7.04 12.50 2.34
N GLN A 222 -7.22 11.89 1.15
CA GLN A 222 -7.53 12.61 -0.09
C GLN A 222 -6.46 13.64 -0.50
N LEU A 223 -5.19 13.36 -0.18
CA LEU A 223 -4.02 14.18 -0.57
C LEU A 223 -4.06 15.63 -0.05
N ALA A 224 -4.75 15.87 1.07
CA ALA A 224 -4.98 17.21 1.61
C ALA A 224 -3.79 17.76 2.42
N TRP A 225 -3.74 19.06 2.66
CA TRP A 225 -2.84 19.80 3.59
C TRP A 225 -1.33 19.68 3.33
N ILE A 226 -0.92 19.10 2.21
CA ILE A 226 0.52 18.89 1.92
C ILE A 226 1.27 20.21 1.77
N PRO A 227 0.82 21.16 0.93
CA PRO A 227 1.46 22.47 0.82
C PRO A 227 1.44 23.24 2.15
N ASP A 228 0.34 23.11 2.91
CA ASP A 228 0.16 23.83 4.18
C ASP A 228 1.16 23.35 5.23
N LEU A 229 1.33 22.03 5.40
CA LEU A 229 2.31 21.49 6.36
C LEU A 229 3.74 21.84 5.94
N ILE A 230 4.09 21.72 4.65
CA ILE A 230 5.44 22.10 4.16
C ILE A 230 5.68 23.58 4.43
N HIS A 231 4.71 24.45 4.14
CA HIS A 231 4.80 25.89 4.43
C HIS A 231 4.97 26.17 5.92
N PHE A 232 4.18 25.52 6.77
CA PHE A 232 4.29 25.64 8.22
C PHE A 232 5.67 25.22 8.72
N CYS A 233 6.18 24.06 8.29
CA CYS A 233 7.50 23.59 8.69
C CYS A 233 8.62 24.55 8.21
N ALA A 234 8.55 25.02 6.97
CA ALA A 234 9.54 25.94 6.43
C ALA A 234 9.58 27.28 7.17
N THR A 235 8.41 27.88 7.45
CA THR A 235 8.31 29.18 8.11
C THR A 235 8.69 29.13 9.59
N GLN A 236 8.43 28.01 10.25
CA GLN A 236 8.75 27.81 11.67
C GLN A 236 10.09 27.12 11.91
N SER A 237 10.85 26.81 10.81
CA SER A 237 12.11 26.05 10.87
C SER A 237 11.96 24.71 11.61
N LEU A 238 10.86 24.01 11.38
CA LEU A 238 10.58 22.72 11.98
C LEU A 238 11.12 21.58 11.09
N PRO A 239 11.58 20.48 11.68
CA PRO A 239 12.01 19.33 10.92
C PRO A 239 10.82 18.63 10.25
N ILE A 240 11.02 18.26 8.99
CA ILE A 240 10.16 17.35 8.24
C ILE A 240 11.07 16.53 7.31
N ASP A 241 11.06 15.22 7.44
CA ASP A 241 11.94 14.32 6.69
C ASP A 241 11.23 13.64 5.53
N PHE A 242 9.91 13.55 5.57
CA PHE A 242 9.07 13.00 4.50
C PHE A 242 7.65 13.58 4.56
N VAL A 243 6.99 13.57 3.41
CA VAL A 243 5.55 13.84 3.30
C VAL A 243 4.81 12.52 3.27
N SER A 244 3.71 12.41 4.02
CA SER A 244 2.82 11.25 3.96
C SER A 244 1.36 11.68 3.76
N THR A 245 0.60 10.84 3.06
CA THR A 245 -0.82 11.06 2.78
C THR A 245 -1.46 9.78 2.27
N HIS A 246 -2.81 9.81 2.17
CA HIS A 246 -3.62 8.68 1.70
C HIS A 246 -4.38 9.05 0.43
N VAL A 247 -4.61 8.04 -0.41
CA VAL A 247 -5.47 8.17 -1.58
C VAL A 247 -6.11 6.84 -1.93
N TYR A 248 -7.42 6.85 -2.10
CA TYR A 248 -8.19 5.71 -2.59
C TYR A 248 -8.78 6.05 -3.94
N PRO A 249 -8.94 5.07 -4.85
CA PRO A 249 -9.50 5.34 -6.17
C PRO A 249 -10.96 5.79 -6.12
N SER A 250 -11.63 5.55 -5.00
CA SER A 250 -13.01 5.95 -4.73
C SER A 250 -13.16 7.32 -4.05
N ASP A 251 -12.06 7.97 -3.72
CA ASP A 251 -12.10 9.29 -3.09
C ASP A 251 -12.84 10.30 -3.99
N PRO A 252 -13.62 11.23 -3.41
CA PRO A 252 -14.24 12.29 -4.18
C PRO A 252 -13.20 13.11 -4.92
N GLN A 253 -13.25 13.09 -6.25
CA GLN A 253 -12.27 13.80 -7.06
C GLN A 253 -12.33 15.31 -6.86
N ALA A 254 -13.49 15.86 -6.49
CA ALA A 254 -13.61 17.27 -6.14
C ALA A 254 -12.69 17.68 -4.99
N ASN A 255 -12.46 16.79 -4.02
CA ASN A 255 -11.57 17.07 -2.90
C ASN A 255 -10.09 17.01 -3.29
N ILE A 256 -9.74 16.15 -4.27
CA ILE A 256 -8.35 15.99 -4.74
C ILE A 256 -8.03 17.01 -5.84
N PHE A 257 -8.91 17.15 -6.85
CA PHE A 257 -8.65 17.88 -8.08
C PHE A 257 -9.51 19.14 -8.24
N GLY A 258 -10.36 19.45 -7.27
CA GLY A 258 -11.30 20.58 -7.33
C GLY A 258 -12.52 20.36 -8.24
N LYS A 259 -12.66 19.18 -8.85
CA LYS A 259 -13.75 18.83 -9.76
C LYS A 259 -14.03 17.34 -9.76
N ASP A 260 -15.31 16.94 -9.74
CA ASP A 260 -15.73 15.55 -9.86
C ASP A 260 -15.64 15.02 -11.29
N ASN A 261 -15.48 13.69 -11.39
CA ASN A 261 -15.46 12.94 -12.65
C ASN A 261 -14.43 13.47 -13.67
N LEU A 262 -13.29 13.97 -13.19
CA LEU A 262 -12.23 14.50 -14.06
C LEU A 262 -11.44 13.37 -14.72
N TYR A 263 -11.20 12.27 -13.97
CA TYR A 263 -10.41 11.13 -14.42
C TYR A 263 -11.18 9.82 -14.24
N PRO A 264 -10.90 8.81 -15.07
CA PRO A 264 -11.36 7.45 -14.82
C PRO A 264 -10.89 6.93 -13.47
N TYR A 265 -11.63 5.96 -12.90
CA TYR A 265 -11.37 5.39 -11.57
C TYR A 265 -9.93 4.88 -11.40
N GLU A 266 -9.40 4.18 -12.40
CA GLU A 266 -8.05 3.64 -12.41
C GLU A 266 -6.94 4.71 -12.51
N GLN A 267 -7.28 5.93 -12.87
CA GLN A 267 -6.33 7.04 -12.98
C GLN A 267 -6.29 7.94 -11.75
N VAL A 268 -7.25 7.82 -10.82
CA VAL A 268 -7.32 8.72 -9.64
C VAL A 268 -6.03 8.70 -8.83
N ILE A 269 -5.50 7.52 -8.50
CA ILE A 269 -4.26 7.40 -7.73
C ILE A 269 -3.06 7.97 -8.48
N PRO A 270 -2.69 7.52 -9.69
CA PRO A 270 -1.50 8.05 -10.35
C PRO A 270 -1.60 9.55 -10.62
N ARG A 271 -2.77 10.08 -10.99
CA ARG A 271 -2.97 11.53 -11.20
C ARG A 271 -2.88 12.31 -9.88
N GLY A 272 -3.39 11.75 -8.79
CA GLY A 272 -3.23 12.33 -7.46
C GLY A 272 -1.76 12.41 -7.05
N LEU A 273 -0.98 11.37 -7.30
CA LEU A 273 0.46 11.37 -7.00
C LEU A 273 1.23 12.37 -7.87
N GLU A 274 0.89 12.51 -9.15
CA GLU A 274 1.48 13.54 -10.01
C GLU A 274 1.20 14.95 -9.46
N LEU A 275 -0.03 15.23 -9.02
CA LEU A 275 -0.42 16.49 -8.39
C LEU A 275 0.44 16.77 -7.15
N VAL A 276 0.52 15.80 -6.23
CA VAL A 276 1.30 15.95 -4.99
C VAL A 276 2.78 16.14 -5.28
N ARG A 277 3.34 15.40 -6.23
CA ARG A 277 4.74 15.58 -6.65
C ARG A 277 4.99 16.99 -7.13
N HIS A 278 4.08 17.54 -7.94
CA HIS A 278 4.18 18.92 -8.39
C HIS A 278 4.10 19.92 -7.23
N GLN A 279 3.19 19.71 -6.26
CA GLN A 279 3.08 20.54 -5.06
C GLN A 279 4.37 20.53 -4.24
N ILE A 280 4.99 19.36 -4.00
CA ILE A 280 6.27 19.24 -3.29
C ILE A 280 7.38 19.95 -4.05
N GLN A 281 7.52 19.69 -5.36
CA GLN A 281 8.57 20.30 -6.20
C GLN A 281 8.44 21.82 -6.30
N SER A 282 7.24 22.37 -6.17
CA SER A 282 6.96 23.81 -6.18
C SER A 282 7.06 24.47 -4.81
N SER A 283 7.34 23.70 -3.75
CA SER A 283 7.40 24.16 -2.37
C SER A 283 8.80 24.66 -1.97
N ALA A 284 8.90 25.15 -0.73
CA ALA A 284 10.20 25.50 -0.13
C ALA A 284 11.12 24.29 0.13
N MET A 285 10.61 23.05 0.02
CA MET A 285 11.33 21.80 0.28
C MET A 285 11.12 20.79 -0.85
N PRO A 286 11.62 21.05 -2.07
CA PRO A 286 11.27 20.30 -3.29
C PRO A 286 11.75 18.84 -3.31
N GLU A 287 12.70 18.47 -2.46
CA GLU A 287 13.32 17.14 -2.42
C GLU A 287 12.67 16.19 -1.41
N LEU A 288 11.59 16.60 -0.72
CA LEU A 288 10.94 15.76 0.27
C LEU A 288 10.42 14.46 -0.37
N PRO A 289 10.76 13.29 0.21
CA PRO A 289 10.20 12.02 -0.25
C PRO A 289 8.70 11.95 0.05
N LEU A 290 7.94 11.40 -0.91
CA LEU A 290 6.50 11.18 -0.77
C LEU A 290 6.23 9.73 -0.40
N TRP A 291 5.50 9.52 0.69
CA TRP A 291 4.98 8.24 1.14
C TRP A 291 3.46 8.25 1.03
N ILE A 292 2.90 7.33 0.28
CA ILE A 292 1.46 7.04 0.31
C ILE A 292 1.28 5.97 1.38
N THR A 293 0.82 6.39 2.55
CA THR A 293 0.75 5.53 3.74
C THR A 293 -0.52 4.72 3.83
N GLU A 294 -1.50 5.04 2.97
CA GLU A 294 -2.65 4.18 2.69
C GLU A 294 -3.14 4.29 1.25
N TRP A 295 -3.39 3.15 0.63
CA TRP A 295 -4.17 2.94 -0.60
C TRP A 295 -4.61 1.49 -0.67
N SER A 296 -5.66 1.15 -1.42
CA SER A 296 -6.10 -0.24 -1.51
C SER A 296 -6.91 -0.53 -2.77
N SER A 297 -6.89 -1.79 -3.17
CA SER A 297 -7.83 -2.41 -4.10
C SER A 297 -7.81 -3.92 -3.89
N ALA A 298 -8.96 -4.59 -3.96
CA ALA A 298 -9.04 -6.05 -3.97
C ALA A 298 -8.79 -6.65 -5.37
N ASN A 299 -8.77 -5.81 -6.42
CA ASN A 299 -8.61 -6.23 -7.81
C ASN A 299 -7.13 -6.38 -8.18
N PRO A 300 -6.65 -7.60 -8.49
CA PRO A 300 -5.24 -7.84 -8.78
C PRO A 300 -4.75 -7.11 -10.03
N ALA A 301 -5.60 -6.93 -11.05
CA ALA A 301 -5.26 -6.18 -12.26
C ALA A 301 -5.14 -4.67 -11.96
N PHE A 302 -6.01 -4.12 -11.12
CA PHE A 302 -5.91 -2.74 -10.65
C PHE A 302 -4.62 -2.50 -9.86
N ILE A 303 -4.23 -3.44 -8.98
CA ILE A 303 -2.97 -3.37 -8.23
C ILE A 303 -1.79 -3.29 -9.20
N ALA A 304 -1.72 -4.19 -10.18
CA ALA A 304 -0.64 -4.21 -11.17
C ALA A 304 -0.56 -2.92 -11.99
N ASP A 305 -1.71 -2.43 -12.45
CA ASP A 305 -1.83 -1.18 -13.22
C ASP A 305 -1.42 0.05 -12.40
N THR A 306 -1.93 0.16 -11.18
CA THR A 306 -1.58 1.26 -10.25
C THR A 306 -0.08 1.29 -9.98
N ILE A 307 0.53 0.14 -9.62
CA ILE A 307 1.97 0.07 -9.36
C ILE A 307 2.77 0.50 -10.59
N LYS A 308 2.43 0.00 -11.78
CA LYS A 308 3.10 0.42 -13.03
C LYS A 308 3.03 1.93 -13.23
N ASN A 309 1.84 2.51 -13.07
CA ASN A 309 1.61 3.94 -13.35
C ASN A 309 2.18 4.88 -12.26
N CYS A 310 2.48 4.35 -11.07
CA CYS A 310 3.07 5.11 -9.96
C CYS A 310 4.60 4.98 -9.85
N VAL A 311 5.27 4.23 -10.74
CA VAL A 311 6.75 4.13 -10.74
C VAL A 311 7.38 5.51 -10.81
N GLY A 312 8.20 5.84 -9.82
CA GLY A 312 8.94 7.11 -9.73
C GLY A 312 8.12 8.29 -9.21
N LEU A 313 6.86 8.10 -8.81
CA LEU A 313 6.04 9.16 -8.23
C LEU A 313 6.09 9.17 -6.69
N ALA A 314 6.26 8.03 -6.05
CA ALA A 314 6.35 7.91 -4.60
C ALA A 314 7.57 7.10 -4.17
N GLU A 315 8.09 7.39 -2.97
CA GLU A 315 9.14 6.61 -2.31
C GLU A 315 8.59 5.30 -1.78
N ALA A 316 7.34 5.30 -1.29
CA ALA A 316 6.62 4.12 -0.84
C ALA A 316 5.12 4.25 -1.10
N MET A 317 4.46 3.11 -1.28
CA MET A 317 3.01 2.98 -1.37
C MET A 317 2.55 1.83 -0.46
N SER A 318 2.13 2.16 0.74
CA SER A 318 1.67 1.23 1.77
C SER A 318 0.26 0.73 1.45
N TYR A 319 0.14 -0.54 1.12
CA TYR A 319 -1.17 -1.16 0.87
C TYR A 319 -1.94 -1.34 2.17
N TRP A 320 -3.18 -0.90 2.20
CA TRP A 320 -4.10 -1.02 3.32
C TRP A 320 -5.04 -2.23 3.08
N THR A 321 -4.88 -3.40 3.72
CA THR A 321 -3.92 -3.83 4.74
C THR A 321 -3.24 -5.16 4.34
N PHE A 322 -2.21 -5.66 5.06
CA PHE A 322 -1.67 -6.99 4.75
C PHE A 322 -2.55 -8.13 5.30
N ASP A 323 -3.27 -7.89 6.38
CA ASP A 323 -4.15 -8.85 7.05
C ASP A 323 -5.62 -8.39 7.06
N ASN A 324 -6.51 -9.24 7.52
CA ASN A 324 -7.94 -8.94 7.67
C ASN A 324 -8.38 -8.88 9.15
N ASP A 325 -7.46 -8.74 10.09
CA ASP A 325 -7.77 -8.37 11.47
C ASP A 325 -8.13 -6.87 11.54
N PHE A 326 -9.19 -6.50 10.81
CA PHE A 326 -9.63 -5.12 10.59
C PHE A 326 -10.94 -4.85 11.32
N GLU A 327 -10.89 -4.05 12.39
CA GLU A 327 -11.98 -3.92 13.36
C GLU A 327 -12.46 -2.46 13.58
N GLU A 328 -12.18 -1.55 12.66
CA GLU A 328 -12.68 -0.16 12.78
C GLU A 328 -14.21 -0.07 12.93
N GLN A 329 -14.93 -0.97 12.24
CA GLN A 329 -16.39 -1.06 12.32
C GLN A 329 -16.89 -2.20 13.23
N GLY A 330 -15.99 -2.80 13.99
CA GLY A 330 -16.23 -3.99 14.80
C GLY A 330 -15.63 -5.25 14.21
N VAL A 331 -15.68 -6.33 15.00
CA VAL A 331 -15.15 -7.63 14.58
C VAL A 331 -15.81 -8.07 13.28
N PRO A 332 -15.04 -8.37 12.21
CA PRO A 332 -15.60 -8.76 10.92
C PRO A 332 -16.47 -10.00 11.03
N ARG A 333 -17.67 -9.95 10.44
CA ARG A 333 -18.61 -11.07 10.44
C ARG A 333 -18.41 -11.91 9.18
N GLY A 334 -18.15 -13.20 9.39
CA GLY A 334 -17.93 -14.14 8.29
C GLY A 334 -16.55 -14.02 7.63
N ILE A 335 -16.31 -14.89 6.65
CA ILE A 335 -14.97 -15.07 6.05
C ILE A 335 -14.75 -14.15 4.83
N PHE A 336 -15.79 -13.88 4.03
CA PHE A 336 -15.74 -12.94 2.91
C PHE A 336 -16.56 -11.69 3.24
N ASN A 337 -16.09 -10.96 4.26
CA ASN A 337 -16.80 -9.84 4.89
C ASN A 337 -16.69 -8.50 4.15
N GLY A 338 -15.99 -8.47 3.02
CA GLY A 338 -15.77 -7.23 2.27
C GLY A 338 -14.69 -6.32 2.81
N GLY A 339 -14.02 -6.70 3.89
CA GLY A 339 -12.95 -5.92 4.50
C GLY A 339 -11.65 -5.95 3.69
N PHE A 340 -10.70 -5.13 4.10
CA PHE A 340 -9.36 -5.05 3.56
C PHE A 340 -8.55 -6.34 3.80
N GLY A 341 -7.34 -6.40 3.27
CA GLY A 341 -6.36 -7.44 3.53
C GLY A 341 -5.88 -8.20 2.30
N MET A 342 -4.56 -8.42 2.23
CA MET A 342 -3.94 -9.38 1.31
C MET A 342 -4.26 -10.82 1.77
N VAL A 343 -4.20 -11.04 3.08
CA VAL A 343 -4.56 -12.29 3.74
C VAL A 343 -5.92 -12.11 4.41
N GLY A 344 -6.85 -13.00 4.12
CA GLY A 344 -8.18 -13.00 4.71
C GLY A 344 -8.24 -13.73 6.05
N GLN A 345 -9.45 -13.79 6.64
CA GLN A 345 -9.67 -14.50 7.89
C GLN A 345 -9.11 -15.93 7.82
N TRP A 346 -8.59 -16.41 8.96
CA TRP A 346 -7.93 -17.73 9.09
C TRP A 346 -6.74 -17.97 8.15
N GLY A 347 -6.09 -16.92 7.66
CA GLY A 347 -4.92 -17.05 6.80
C GLY A 347 -5.23 -17.46 5.36
N ILE A 348 -6.46 -17.25 4.87
CA ILE A 348 -6.86 -17.55 3.49
C ILE A 348 -6.30 -16.48 2.56
N ALA A 349 -5.48 -16.88 1.58
CA ALA A 349 -4.94 -15.95 0.60
C ALA A 349 -6.06 -15.27 -0.20
N ARG A 350 -5.87 -13.99 -0.50
CA ARG A 350 -6.72 -13.24 -1.43
C ARG A 350 -5.97 -12.95 -2.72
N PRO A 351 -6.66 -12.67 -3.84
CA PRO A 351 -6.02 -12.29 -5.10
C PRO A 351 -4.99 -11.15 -4.97
N ALA A 352 -5.20 -10.23 -4.03
CA ALA A 352 -4.26 -9.14 -3.73
C ALA A 352 -2.90 -9.67 -3.24
N LEU A 353 -2.86 -10.71 -2.38
CA LEU A 353 -1.59 -11.31 -1.94
C LEU A 353 -0.80 -11.85 -3.13
N HIS A 354 -1.48 -12.53 -4.04
CA HIS A 354 -0.84 -13.09 -5.22
C HIS A 354 -0.35 -12.01 -6.19
N ALA A 355 -1.10 -10.90 -6.34
CA ALA A 355 -0.65 -9.75 -7.13
C ALA A 355 0.67 -9.19 -6.56
N PHE A 356 0.74 -8.98 -5.24
CA PHE A 356 1.97 -8.53 -4.59
C PHE A 356 3.08 -9.59 -4.63
N SER A 357 2.74 -10.87 -4.57
CA SER A 357 3.70 -11.96 -4.77
C SER A 357 4.30 -11.95 -6.19
N PHE A 358 3.51 -11.67 -7.21
CA PHE A 358 4.00 -11.51 -8.58
C PHE A 358 4.90 -10.27 -8.69
N LEU A 359 4.50 -9.15 -8.11
CA LEU A 359 5.30 -7.94 -8.05
C LEU A 359 6.62 -8.15 -7.29
N HIS A 360 6.60 -8.92 -6.18
CA HIS A 360 7.82 -9.28 -5.43
C HIS A 360 8.81 -10.09 -6.26
N LYS A 361 8.32 -10.95 -7.16
CA LYS A 361 9.13 -11.73 -8.09
C LYS A 361 9.68 -10.94 -9.28
N MET A 362 9.26 -9.70 -9.48
CA MET A 362 9.82 -8.84 -10.54
C MET A 362 11.29 -8.53 -10.26
N GLY A 363 12.02 -8.19 -11.29
CA GLY A 363 13.41 -7.71 -11.18
C GLY A 363 13.46 -6.20 -10.90
N GLN A 364 14.65 -5.71 -10.58
CA GLN A 364 14.88 -4.28 -10.28
C GLN A 364 15.22 -3.44 -11.52
N THR A 365 15.38 -4.04 -12.69
CA THR A 365 15.70 -3.33 -13.94
C THR A 365 14.52 -3.44 -14.89
N LEU A 366 13.90 -2.31 -15.21
CA LEU A 366 12.85 -2.25 -16.23
C LEU A 366 13.41 -2.58 -17.60
N LEU A 367 12.69 -3.41 -18.35
CA LEU A 367 12.91 -3.66 -19.77
C LEU A 367 12.03 -2.75 -20.62
N SER A 368 12.51 -2.43 -21.83
CA SER A 368 11.73 -1.66 -22.79
C SER A 368 10.55 -2.47 -23.30
N THR A 369 9.34 -1.92 -23.17
CA THR A 369 8.10 -2.52 -23.66
C THR A 369 7.35 -1.54 -24.56
N SER A 370 6.60 -2.07 -25.53
CA SER A 370 5.57 -1.24 -26.18
C SER A 370 4.44 -0.90 -25.19
N VAL A 371 3.61 0.10 -25.56
CA VAL A 371 2.46 0.49 -24.73
C VAL A 371 1.49 -0.69 -24.59
N GLY A 372 1.01 -0.93 -23.38
CA GLY A 372 0.05 -2.01 -23.10
C GLY A 372 0.00 -2.38 -21.62
N PRO A 373 -0.91 -3.29 -21.22
CA PRO A 373 -1.07 -3.73 -19.85
C PRO A 373 0.01 -4.76 -19.46
N ALA A 374 1.27 -4.31 -19.43
CA ALA A 374 2.42 -5.12 -19.07
C ALA A 374 3.47 -4.32 -18.33
N LEU A 375 4.21 -5.02 -17.46
CA LEU A 375 5.41 -4.56 -16.79
C LEU A 375 6.47 -5.65 -16.97
N ALA A 376 7.61 -5.33 -17.58
CA ALA A 376 8.69 -6.30 -17.84
C ALA A 376 9.97 -5.86 -17.14
N THR A 377 10.69 -6.82 -16.56
CA THR A 377 11.92 -6.57 -15.81
C THR A 377 12.97 -7.65 -16.08
N ARG A 378 14.22 -7.28 -15.81
CA ARG A 378 15.34 -8.21 -15.69
C ARG A 378 15.74 -8.33 -14.22
N ARG A 379 15.92 -9.58 -13.76
CA ARG A 379 16.45 -9.93 -12.44
C ARG A 379 17.98 -9.91 -12.43
N SER A 380 18.57 -9.90 -11.23
CA SER A 380 20.01 -9.90 -11.03
C SER A 380 20.73 -11.14 -11.59
N ASP A 381 20.02 -12.27 -11.68
CA ASP A 381 20.52 -13.53 -12.28
C ASP A 381 20.46 -13.54 -13.81
N GLY A 382 19.94 -12.48 -14.44
CA GLY A 382 19.79 -12.34 -15.88
C GLY A 382 18.47 -12.89 -16.43
N SER A 383 17.64 -13.55 -15.63
CA SER A 383 16.29 -13.97 -16.02
C SER A 383 15.36 -12.77 -16.21
N ALA A 384 14.26 -12.95 -16.97
CA ALA A 384 13.26 -11.92 -17.15
C ALA A 384 11.92 -12.31 -16.50
N ALA A 385 11.21 -11.31 -15.99
CA ALA A 385 9.86 -11.44 -15.47
C ALA A 385 8.94 -10.43 -16.16
N VAL A 386 7.78 -10.90 -16.60
CA VAL A 386 6.76 -10.08 -17.26
C VAL A 386 5.45 -10.29 -16.55
N LEU A 387 4.88 -9.21 -16.02
CA LEU A 387 3.54 -9.19 -15.45
C LEU A 387 2.60 -8.59 -16.50
N VAL A 388 1.50 -9.28 -16.81
CA VAL A 388 0.45 -8.81 -17.73
C VAL A 388 -0.91 -8.90 -17.06
N TRP A 389 -1.85 -8.04 -17.44
CA TRP A 389 -3.17 -7.98 -16.81
C TRP A 389 -4.27 -7.56 -17.79
N ASN A 390 -5.51 -7.91 -17.44
CA ASN A 390 -6.72 -7.48 -18.11
C ASN A 390 -7.56 -6.64 -17.14
N LEU A 391 -7.27 -5.37 -17.00
CA LEU A 391 -8.04 -4.46 -16.15
C LEU A 391 -9.35 -4.07 -16.83
N ILE A 392 -10.46 -4.41 -16.20
CA ILE A 392 -11.78 -3.91 -16.60
C ILE A 392 -12.02 -2.62 -15.84
N PRO A 393 -12.24 -1.49 -16.53
CA PRO A 393 -12.54 -0.21 -15.90
C PRO A 393 -13.73 -0.31 -14.96
N GLU A 394 -13.59 0.17 -13.73
CA GLU A 394 -14.69 0.26 -12.77
C GLU A 394 -15.49 1.55 -13.01
N GLN A 395 -16.81 1.48 -12.90
CA GLN A 395 -17.62 2.68 -12.96
C GLN A 395 -17.55 3.44 -11.64
N GLN A 396 -17.31 4.75 -11.70
CA GLN A 396 -17.36 5.62 -10.52
C GLN A 396 -18.76 5.54 -9.88
N GLY A 397 -18.83 5.34 -8.57
CA GLY A 397 -20.07 5.41 -7.80
C GLY A 397 -20.39 4.20 -6.92
N GLY A 398 -19.61 3.12 -6.95
CA GLY A 398 -19.94 1.88 -6.24
C GLY A 398 -19.71 1.89 -4.73
N ARG A 399 -18.81 2.70 -4.20
CA ARG A 399 -18.30 2.53 -2.81
C ARG A 399 -19.15 3.16 -1.72
N PHE A 400 -19.78 4.30 -1.97
CA PHE A 400 -20.58 5.02 -0.97
C PHE A 400 -22.09 4.96 -1.21
N ALA A 401 -22.55 4.36 -2.30
CA ALA A 401 -23.96 4.31 -2.67
C ALA A 401 -24.87 3.66 -1.59
N ASN A 402 -24.30 2.83 -0.69
CA ASN A 402 -25.02 2.16 0.39
C ASN A 402 -24.57 2.62 1.80
N GLY A 403 -23.84 3.70 1.93
CA GLY A 403 -23.42 4.26 3.23
C GLY A 403 -22.38 3.44 3.98
N ASN A 404 -21.82 2.39 3.38
CA ASN A 404 -20.75 1.58 3.97
C ASN A 404 -19.45 1.75 3.18
N PRO A 405 -18.50 2.57 3.63
CA PRO A 405 -17.22 2.77 2.96
C PRO A 405 -16.36 1.49 2.91
N PHE A 406 -16.68 0.48 3.71
CA PHE A 406 -15.96 -0.79 3.87
C PHE A 406 -16.53 -1.95 3.06
N ALA A 407 -17.74 -1.80 2.48
CA ALA A 407 -18.33 -2.84 1.61
C ALA A 407 -17.55 -3.08 0.31
N ALA A 408 -16.55 -2.26 0.05
CA ALA A 408 -15.78 -2.28 -1.19
C ALA A 408 -14.51 -3.15 -1.16
N GLY A 409 -14.11 -3.66 -0.01
CA GLY A 409 -13.03 -4.66 0.06
C GLY A 409 -13.46 -6.03 -0.47
N ALA A 410 -14.76 -6.29 -0.51
CA ALA A 410 -15.37 -7.45 -1.20
C ALA A 410 -15.69 -7.12 -2.64
N GLY A 411 -14.97 -6.22 -3.27
CA GLY A 411 -15.18 -5.97 -4.68
C GLY A 411 -15.40 -7.28 -5.40
N THR A 412 -16.65 -7.65 -5.59
CA THR A 412 -17.01 -8.43 -6.75
C THR A 412 -16.65 -7.50 -7.92
N SER A 413 -15.35 -7.51 -8.28
CA SER A 413 -14.94 -6.97 -9.57
C SER A 413 -15.93 -7.53 -10.54
N SER A 414 -16.70 -6.66 -11.20
CA SER A 414 -17.73 -7.10 -12.11
C SER A 414 -17.08 -8.09 -13.06
N SER A 415 -17.51 -9.35 -13.05
CA SER A 415 -17.06 -10.37 -14.01
C SER A 415 -17.58 -10.06 -15.43
N SER A 416 -18.24 -8.92 -15.61
CA SER A 416 -18.79 -8.47 -16.88
C SER A 416 -17.74 -7.68 -17.66
N GLY A 417 -16.89 -8.38 -18.34
CA GLY A 417 -15.90 -7.82 -19.27
C GLY A 417 -15.51 -8.88 -20.28
N ALA A 418 -14.82 -8.50 -21.34
CA ALA A 418 -14.31 -9.43 -22.32
C ALA A 418 -12.94 -9.99 -21.89
N ASP A 419 -12.66 -11.21 -22.28
CA ASP A 419 -11.32 -11.78 -22.20
C ASP A 419 -10.38 -10.96 -23.10
N LEU A 420 -9.14 -10.77 -22.62
CA LEU A 420 -8.07 -10.11 -23.36
C LEU A 420 -7.06 -11.15 -23.85
N SER A 421 -6.91 -11.28 -25.17
CA SER A 421 -5.84 -12.06 -25.77
C SER A 421 -4.58 -11.22 -25.86
N VAL A 422 -3.50 -11.60 -25.14
CA VAL A 422 -2.23 -10.89 -25.15
C VAL A 422 -1.20 -11.72 -25.92
N THR A 423 -0.64 -11.15 -26.99
CA THR A 423 0.51 -11.72 -27.68
C THR A 423 1.78 -10.98 -27.28
N LEU A 424 2.69 -11.68 -26.62
CA LEU A 424 3.99 -11.15 -26.19
C LEU A 424 5.03 -11.50 -27.25
N LYS A 425 5.79 -10.49 -27.69
CA LYS A 425 6.91 -10.63 -28.63
C LYS A 425 8.21 -10.36 -27.90
N PHE A 426 9.02 -11.38 -27.68
CA PHE A 426 10.30 -11.30 -27.00
C PHE A 426 11.42 -11.07 -28.00
N VAL A 427 11.88 -9.84 -28.12
CA VAL A 427 13.03 -9.47 -28.97
C VAL A 427 14.32 -9.87 -28.26
N GLY A 428 15.19 -10.62 -28.94
CA GLY A 428 16.45 -11.10 -28.39
C GLY A 428 16.30 -12.30 -27.43
N ALA A 429 15.20 -13.04 -27.52
CA ALA A 429 15.05 -14.29 -26.78
C ALA A 429 15.64 -15.45 -27.59
N ASP A 430 16.43 -16.32 -26.94
CA ASP A 430 16.88 -17.55 -27.58
C ASP A 430 15.68 -18.47 -27.84
N PRO A 431 15.62 -19.12 -29.01
CA PRO A 431 14.59 -20.10 -29.33
C PRO A 431 14.58 -21.29 -28.34
N GLY A 432 13.36 -21.73 -27.96
CA GLY A 432 13.19 -22.89 -27.09
C GLY A 432 13.43 -22.58 -25.58
N LYS A 433 13.64 -21.31 -25.19
CA LYS A 433 13.71 -20.96 -23.78
C LYS A 433 12.43 -21.36 -23.05
N GLN A 434 12.63 -21.87 -21.82
CA GLN A 434 11.54 -22.20 -20.91
C GLN A 434 10.86 -20.94 -20.37
N LEU A 435 9.54 -20.93 -20.46
CA LEU A 435 8.66 -19.92 -19.92
C LEU A 435 7.75 -20.55 -18.86
N ARG A 436 7.80 -20.03 -17.64
CA ARG A 436 6.91 -20.42 -16.53
C ARG A 436 5.78 -19.41 -16.44
N VAL A 437 4.55 -19.88 -16.39
CA VAL A 437 3.35 -19.04 -16.37
C VAL A 437 2.53 -19.33 -15.13
N SER A 438 2.30 -18.31 -14.32
CA SER A 438 1.38 -18.33 -13.16
C SER A 438 0.27 -17.33 -13.39
N GLN A 439 -0.96 -17.67 -13.02
CA GLN A 439 -2.14 -16.79 -13.21
C GLN A 439 -2.92 -16.61 -11.92
N VAL A 440 -3.55 -15.45 -11.80
CA VAL A 440 -4.58 -15.15 -10.80
C VAL A 440 -5.81 -14.59 -11.51
N ASN A 441 -6.97 -15.14 -11.20
CA ASN A 441 -8.23 -14.71 -11.81
C ASN A 441 -9.41 -15.13 -10.91
N ASN A 442 -10.64 -15.05 -11.42
CA ASN A 442 -11.85 -15.39 -10.68
C ASN A 442 -12.02 -16.90 -10.37
N LYS A 443 -11.08 -17.77 -10.81
CA LYS A 443 -11.09 -19.21 -10.56
C LYS A 443 -9.81 -19.72 -9.92
N VAL A 444 -8.69 -19.03 -10.11
CA VAL A 444 -7.35 -19.44 -9.68
C VAL A 444 -6.77 -18.39 -8.74
N GLY A 445 -6.16 -18.81 -7.63
CA GLY A 445 -5.65 -17.92 -6.60
C GLY A 445 -6.75 -17.23 -5.78
N THR A 446 -7.89 -17.89 -5.63
CA THR A 446 -9.04 -17.41 -4.86
C THR A 446 -9.86 -18.57 -4.30
N ALA A 447 -10.28 -18.46 -3.05
CA ALA A 447 -11.18 -19.46 -2.43
C ALA A 447 -12.66 -19.26 -2.76
N THR A 448 -13.03 -18.16 -3.44
CA THR A 448 -14.44 -17.79 -3.68
C THR A 448 -15.25 -18.89 -4.39
N PRO A 449 -14.76 -19.56 -5.45
CA PRO A 449 -15.52 -20.65 -6.10
C PRO A 449 -15.77 -21.83 -5.15
N GLN A 450 -14.76 -22.24 -4.37
CA GLN A 450 -14.86 -23.33 -3.41
C GLN A 450 -15.84 -22.99 -2.28
N TRP A 451 -15.77 -21.77 -1.75
CA TRP A 451 -16.70 -21.28 -0.73
C TRP A 451 -18.15 -21.31 -1.22
N LYS A 452 -18.41 -20.87 -2.45
CA LYS A 452 -19.76 -20.95 -3.07
C LYS A 452 -20.22 -22.41 -3.24
N ALA A 453 -19.31 -23.30 -3.64
CA ALA A 453 -19.61 -24.73 -3.80
C ALA A 453 -19.99 -25.41 -2.46
N MET A 454 -19.47 -24.93 -1.33
CA MET A 454 -19.81 -25.35 0.03
C MET A 454 -21.16 -24.80 0.54
N GLY A 455 -21.87 -24.01 -0.26
CA GLY A 455 -23.11 -23.33 0.15
C GLY A 455 -22.87 -21.98 0.83
N ALA A 456 -21.72 -21.39 0.63
CA ALA A 456 -21.33 -20.07 1.13
C ALA A 456 -21.51 -19.90 2.66
N PRO A 457 -20.95 -20.80 3.49
CA PRO A 457 -21.12 -20.73 4.93
C PRO A 457 -20.51 -19.46 5.50
N GLU A 458 -21.27 -18.76 6.35
CA GLU A 458 -20.78 -17.58 7.06
C GLU A 458 -19.64 -17.93 8.04
N TYR A 459 -19.80 -19.06 8.72
CA TYR A 459 -18.82 -19.62 9.67
C TYR A 459 -18.43 -21.05 9.24
N PRO A 460 -17.41 -21.18 8.37
CA PRO A 460 -16.99 -22.50 7.89
C PRO A 460 -16.45 -23.38 9.04
N LEU A 461 -16.66 -24.68 8.92
CA LEU A 461 -16.07 -25.66 9.82
C LEU A 461 -14.54 -25.78 9.62
N PRO A 462 -13.77 -26.31 10.60
CA PRO A 462 -12.32 -26.42 10.48
C PRO A 462 -11.84 -27.12 9.19
N ASP A 463 -12.49 -28.20 8.77
CA ASP A 463 -12.14 -28.90 7.52
C ASP A 463 -12.44 -28.04 6.29
N GLN A 464 -13.56 -27.31 6.30
CA GLN A 464 -13.90 -26.37 5.23
C GLN A 464 -12.88 -25.21 5.16
N ILE A 465 -12.39 -24.71 6.30
CA ILE A 465 -11.32 -23.70 6.34
C ILE A 465 -10.04 -24.27 5.70
N ALA A 466 -9.67 -25.51 5.99
CA ALA A 466 -8.51 -26.15 5.37
C ALA A 466 -8.65 -26.27 3.85
N GLU A 467 -9.82 -26.66 3.35
CA GLU A 467 -10.11 -26.71 1.93
C GLU A 467 -10.06 -25.31 1.29
N LEU A 468 -10.62 -24.30 1.95
CA LEU A 468 -10.59 -22.90 1.44
C LEU A 468 -9.16 -22.34 1.38
N ARG A 469 -8.31 -22.64 2.38
CA ARG A 469 -6.89 -22.28 2.34
C ARG A 469 -6.21 -22.94 1.13
N SER A 470 -6.44 -24.24 0.92
CA SER A 470 -5.85 -24.95 -0.24
C SER A 470 -6.33 -24.39 -1.57
N ALA A 471 -7.63 -24.11 -1.70
CA ALA A 471 -8.23 -23.56 -2.92
C ALA A 471 -7.77 -22.13 -3.24
N ALA A 472 -7.32 -21.39 -2.23
CA ALA A 472 -6.80 -20.03 -2.38
C ALA A 472 -5.35 -20.00 -2.85
N GLU A 473 -4.60 -21.10 -2.76
CA GLU A 473 -3.19 -21.13 -3.18
C GLU A 473 -3.08 -21.18 -4.71
N LEU A 474 -1.92 -20.70 -5.19
CA LEU A 474 -1.60 -20.83 -6.62
C LEU A 474 -1.18 -22.28 -6.94
N PRO A 475 -1.62 -22.82 -8.07
CA PRO A 475 -1.07 -24.06 -8.58
C PRO A 475 0.40 -23.87 -8.99
N GLU A 476 1.09 -25.00 -9.23
CA GLU A 476 2.42 -24.95 -9.84
C GLU A 476 2.36 -24.24 -11.21
N PRO A 477 3.38 -23.42 -11.54
CA PRO A 477 3.41 -22.70 -12.81
C PRO A 477 3.34 -23.65 -14.00
N GLU A 478 2.56 -23.30 -15.01
CA GLU A 478 2.57 -23.98 -16.30
C GLU A 478 3.92 -23.76 -17.00
N ILE A 479 4.47 -24.80 -17.59
CA ILE A 479 5.76 -24.76 -18.30
C ILE A 479 5.50 -24.77 -19.80
N HIS A 480 6.00 -23.73 -20.48
CA HIS A 480 5.95 -23.59 -21.92
C HIS A 480 7.38 -23.44 -22.48
N GLN A 481 7.51 -23.61 -23.77
CA GLN A 481 8.73 -23.28 -24.51
C GLN A 481 8.40 -22.20 -25.53
N LEU A 482 9.26 -21.19 -25.64
CA LEU A 482 9.09 -20.17 -26.66
C LEU A 482 9.27 -20.78 -28.06
N ALA A 483 8.34 -20.48 -28.95
CA ALA A 483 8.42 -20.90 -30.32
C ALA A 483 9.66 -20.29 -31.01
N PRO A 484 10.30 -21.01 -31.92
CA PRO A 484 11.37 -20.45 -32.75
C PRO A 484 10.84 -19.23 -33.55
N GLY A 485 11.61 -18.16 -33.56
CA GLY A 485 11.26 -16.92 -34.27
C GLY A 485 12.08 -15.74 -33.78
N GLU A 486 12.15 -14.67 -34.57
CA GLU A 486 12.73 -13.40 -34.16
C GLU A 486 11.76 -12.29 -34.57
N PRO A 487 11.00 -11.77 -33.60
CA PRO A 487 10.94 -12.11 -32.16
C PRO A 487 10.25 -13.46 -31.90
N SER A 488 10.61 -14.12 -30.79
CA SER A 488 9.85 -15.26 -30.26
C SER A 488 8.52 -14.81 -29.71
N GLU A 489 7.44 -15.56 -29.97
CA GLU A 489 6.09 -15.16 -29.56
C GLU A 489 5.48 -16.13 -28.55
N PHE A 490 4.68 -15.59 -27.62
CA PHE A 490 3.82 -16.33 -26.72
C PHE A 490 2.47 -15.63 -26.56
N SER A 491 1.37 -16.36 -26.65
CA SER A 491 0.03 -15.80 -26.47
C SER A 491 -0.64 -16.39 -25.25
N ILE A 492 -1.35 -15.52 -24.51
CA ILE A 492 -2.11 -15.86 -23.32
C ILE A 492 -3.45 -15.13 -23.35
N THR A 493 -4.51 -15.80 -22.89
CA THR A 493 -5.83 -15.19 -22.70
C THR A 493 -6.07 -14.93 -21.22
N LEU A 494 -6.35 -13.69 -20.86
CA LEU A 494 -6.65 -13.26 -19.50
C LEU A 494 -8.14 -12.94 -19.37
N PRO A 495 -8.86 -13.59 -18.46
CA PRO A 495 -10.24 -13.21 -18.18
C PRO A 495 -10.29 -11.81 -17.52
N PRO A 496 -11.48 -11.20 -17.40
CA PRO A 496 -11.68 -9.92 -16.72
C PRO A 496 -10.98 -9.86 -15.35
N ASN A 497 -10.21 -8.81 -15.14
CA ASN A 497 -9.40 -8.57 -13.93
C ASN A 497 -8.38 -9.66 -13.60
N GLY A 498 -8.08 -10.55 -14.55
CA GLY A 498 -7.01 -11.54 -14.43
C GLY A 498 -5.62 -10.92 -14.63
N ILE A 499 -4.63 -11.52 -13.97
CA ILE A 499 -3.20 -11.21 -14.12
C ILE A 499 -2.39 -12.47 -14.38
N ALA A 500 -1.26 -12.36 -15.07
CA ALA A 500 -0.32 -13.45 -15.24
C ALA A 500 1.12 -12.97 -15.08
N LEU A 501 1.90 -13.75 -14.34
CA LEU A 501 3.36 -13.62 -14.27
C LEU A 501 3.99 -14.64 -15.20
N LEU A 502 4.83 -14.16 -16.11
CA LEU A 502 5.62 -14.96 -17.04
C LEU A 502 7.09 -14.81 -16.68
N GLU A 503 7.75 -15.92 -16.38
CA GLU A 503 9.15 -15.97 -15.96
C GLU A 503 9.95 -16.70 -17.02
N LEU A 504 10.82 -15.95 -17.69
CA LEU A 504 11.72 -16.47 -18.73
C LEU A 504 13.07 -16.79 -18.12
N ALA A 505 13.50 -18.06 -18.20
CA ALA A 505 14.81 -18.47 -17.73
C ALA A 505 15.94 -17.68 -18.43
N ARG A 506 17.12 -17.66 -17.79
CA ARG A 506 18.31 -16.98 -18.32
C ARG A 506 18.74 -17.57 -19.67
#